data_b86542833989049e13d0c9e4ade8396c
#
_entry.id   b86542833989049e13d0c9e4ade8396c
#
_cell.length_a   1.000
_cell.length_b   1.000
_cell.length_c   1.000
_cell.angle_alpha   90.00
_cell.angle_beta   90.00
_cell.angle_gamma   90.00
#
_symmetry.space_group_name_H-M   'P 1'
#
loop_
_entity.id
_entity.type
_entity.pdbx_description
1 polymer ?
#
loop_
_entity_poly.entity_id
_entity_poly.type
_entity_poly.pdbx_seq_one_letter_code
_entity_poly.pdbx_strand_id
1 'polypeptide(L)'
;MEKFLAGPNPILGALRAQFRTASVKKREFTGVGFWLDIERAPDAVPARLSQSLHLTDVGAELEGVTRGIGFVLHVLGGQMSLLEGVTYNEPWPAHIGTFSVAYIRDGRHSEVRSDDIGALLG
;
A
#
# COMPACT_ATOMS: atom_id res chain seq x y z
N MET A 1 3.23 -1.30 4.50
CA MET A 1 3.71 -2.08 3.33
C MET A 1 3.59 -3.59 3.54
N GLU A 2 3.97 -4.10 4.68
CA GLU A 2 3.96 -5.55 4.95
C GLU A 2 2.59 -6.20 4.70
N LYS A 3 1.50 -5.56 5.11
CA LYS A 3 0.15 -6.09 4.88
C LYS A 3 -0.21 -6.19 3.40
N PHE A 4 0.19 -5.22 2.59
CA PHE A 4 -0.05 -5.28 1.15
C PHE A 4 0.62 -6.48 0.49
N LEU A 5 1.79 -6.86 0.96
CA LEU A 5 2.63 -7.86 0.34
C LEU A 5 2.54 -9.24 1.00
N ALA A 6 1.70 -9.39 2.03
CA ALA A 6 1.51 -10.65 2.73
C ALA A 6 0.69 -11.64 1.91
N GLY A 7 0.99 -12.92 2.03
CA GLY A 7 0.23 -13.99 1.43
C GLY A 7 1.06 -14.90 0.52
N PRO A 8 0.50 -16.04 0.12
CA PRO A 8 1.23 -17.08 -0.62
C PRO A 8 1.31 -16.84 -2.13
N ASN A 9 0.60 -15.86 -2.68
CA ASN A 9 0.61 -15.61 -4.12
C ASN A 9 2.03 -15.27 -4.60
N PRO A 10 2.53 -15.90 -5.70
CA PRO A 10 3.88 -15.66 -6.22
C PRO A 10 4.17 -14.20 -6.58
N ILE A 11 3.16 -13.46 -7.02
CA ILE A 11 3.31 -12.03 -7.35
C ILE A 11 3.60 -11.24 -6.07
N LEU A 12 2.89 -11.51 -4.99
CA LEU A 12 3.16 -10.89 -3.70
C LEU A 12 4.56 -11.25 -3.19
N GLY A 13 4.99 -12.48 -3.40
CA GLY A 13 6.34 -12.93 -3.07
C GLY A 13 7.42 -12.14 -3.81
N ALA A 14 7.22 -11.91 -5.11
CA ALA A 14 8.13 -11.12 -5.92
C ALA A 14 8.19 -9.66 -5.44
N LEU A 15 7.05 -9.07 -5.11
CA LEU A 15 6.99 -7.70 -4.57
C LEU A 15 7.65 -7.60 -3.20
N ARG A 16 7.50 -8.61 -2.34
CA ARG A 16 8.22 -8.64 -1.05
C ARG A 16 9.73 -8.64 -1.25
N ALA A 17 10.22 -9.40 -2.23
CA ALA A 17 11.64 -9.42 -2.56
C ALA A 17 12.14 -8.05 -3.03
N GLN A 18 11.36 -7.35 -3.87
CA GLN A 18 11.67 -5.99 -4.29
C GLN A 18 11.72 -5.02 -3.11
N PHE A 19 10.78 -5.15 -2.18
CA PHE A 19 10.66 -4.25 -1.05
C PHE A 19 11.89 -4.28 -0.14
N ARG A 20 12.53 -5.43 0.01
CA ARG A 20 13.71 -5.58 0.88
C ARG A 20 14.87 -4.66 0.49
N THR A 21 14.99 -4.32 -0.79
CA THR A 21 16.09 -3.51 -1.33
C THR A 21 15.62 -2.20 -1.93
N ALA A 22 14.30 -1.93 -1.89
CA ALA A 22 13.74 -0.70 -2.43
C ALA A 22 14.08 0.50 -1.54
N SER A 23 14.12 1.68 -2.14
CA SER A 23 14.31 2.95 -1.44
C SER A 23 13.22 3.94 -1.81
N VAL A 24 13.03 4.95 -0.97
CA VAL A 24 12.13 6.05 -1.27
C VAL A 24 12.89 7.11 -2.06
N LYS A 25 12.46 7.34 -3.29
CA LYS A 25 13.08 8.32 -4.18
C LYS A 25 12.61 9.73 -3.88
N LYS A 26 11.31 9.91 -3.59
CA LYS A 26 10.70 11.20 -3.34
C LYS A 26 9.52 11.05 -2.39
N ARG A 27 9.34 12.07 -1.55
CA ARG A 27 8.18 12.18 -0.64
C ARG A 27 7.47 13.49 -0.90
N GLU A 28 6.15 13.45 -0.88
CA GLU A 28 5.33 14.64 -1.07
C GLU A 28 4.10 14.58 -0.18
N PHE A 29 3.82 15.69 0.51
CA PHE A 29 2.60 15.85 1.30
C PHE A 29 1.60 16.69 0.53
N THR A 30 0.34 16.23 0.52
CA THR A 30 -0.73 16.87 -0.27
C THR A 30 -1.74 17.64 0.58
N GLY A 31 -1.55 17.71 1.91
CA GLY A 31 -2.51 18.31 2.85
C GLY A 31 -3.53 17.31 3.37
N VAL A 32 -3.95 16.36 2.55
CA VAL A 32 -4.87 15.27 2.94
C VAL A 32 -4.19 13.90 2.97
N GLY A 33 -2.90 13.86 2.66
CA GLY A 33 -2.14 12.63 2.65
C GLY A 33 -0.71 12.82 2.17
N PHE A 34 -0.15 11.76 1.62
CA PHE A 34 1.22 11.74 1.13
C PHE A 34 1.39 10.82 -0.07
N TRP A 35 2.47 11.06 -0.81
CA TRP A 35 3.00 10.15 -1.82
C TRP A 35 4.43 9.78 -1.48
N LEU A 36 4.77 8.52 -1.67
CA LEU A 36 6.15 8.03 -1.62
C LEU A 36 6.46 7.37 -2.96
N ASP A 37 7.36 7.98 -3.73
CA ASP A 37 7.91 7.33 -4.92
C ASP A 37 8.88 6.25 -4.49
N ILE A 38 8.67 5.04 -4.97
CA ILE A 38 9.48 3.88 -4.62
C ILE A 38 10.43 3.57 -5.78
N GLU A 39 11.71 3.48 -5.46
CA GLU A 39 12.73 3.08 -6.42
C GLU A 39 13.20 1.66 -6.14
N ARG A 40 13.08 0.82 -7.14
CA ARG A 40 13.56 -0.55 -7.11
C ARG A 40 15.08 -0.57 -7.24
N ALA A 41 15.77 -1.45 -6.50
CA ALA A 41 17.18 -1.71 -6.73
C ALA A 41 17.38 -2.21 -8.19
N PRO A 42 18.49 -1.85 -8.86
CA PRO A 42 18.70 -2.20 -10.26
C PRO A 42 18.65 -3.70 -10.58
N ASP A 43 19.03 -4.54 -9.62
CA ASP A 43 19.06 -5.99 -9.75
C ASP A 43 17.79 -6.70 -9.25
N ALA A 44 16.83 -5.94 -8.73
CA ALA A 44 15.57 -6.52 -8.26
C ALA A 44 14.73 -7.03 -9.45
N VAL A 45 14.14 -8.21 -9.29
CA VAL A 45 13.37 -8.87 -10.35
C VAL A 45 11.92 -8.37 -10.32
N PRO A 46 11.36 -7.91 -11.47
CA PRO A 46 9.94 -7.56 -11.54
C PRO A 46 9.04 -8.77 -11.31
N ALA A 47 7.85 -8.54 -10.74
CA ALA A 47 6.80 -9.55 -10.71
C ALA A 47 6.26 -9.81 -12.12
N ARG A 48 5.71 -10.99 -12.36
CA ARG A 48 5.16 -11.36 -13.67
C ARG A 48 3.75 -10.79 -13.85
N LEU A 49 3.70 -9.47 -14.04
CA LEU A 49 2.48 -8.72 -14.30
C LEU A 49 2.68 -7.88 -15.55
N SER A 50 1.79 -8.05 -16.54
CA SER A 50 1.81 -7.23 -17.76
C SER A 50 0.99 -5.95 -17.61
N GLN A 51 0.07 -5.91 -16.65
CA GLN A 51 -0.83 -4.79 -16.44
C GLN A 51 -0.50 -4.04 -15.16
N SER A 52 -0.89 -2.77 -15.10
CA SER A 52 -0.82 -1.99 -13.88
C SER A 52 -1.79 -2.54 -12.84
N LEU A 53 -1.35 -2.52 -11.58
CA LEU A 53 -2.12 -3.02 -10.45
C LEU A 53 -2.16 -1.95 -9.36
N HIS A 54 -3.33 -1.77 -8.76
CA HIS A 54 -3.51 -0.90 -7.61
C HIS A 54 -4.08 -1.71 -6.45
N LEU A 55 -3.30 -1.85 -5.39
CA LEU A 55 -3.75 -2.53 -4.18
C LEU A 55 -4.30 -1.48 -3.21
N THR A 56 -5.55 -1.65 -2.80
CA THR A 56 -6.27 -0.67 -1.98
C THR A 56 -6.88 -1.27 -0.71
N ASP A 57 -6.51 -2.48 -0.36
CA ASP A 57 -7.16 -3.24 0.71
C ASP A 57 -6.49 -3.09 2.09
N VAL A 58 -5.65 -2.08 2.26
CA VAL A 58 -5.04 -1.76 3.55
C VAL A 58 -5.40 -0.33 3.95
N GLY A 59 -5.80 -0.17 5.20
CA GLY A 59 -6.08 1.13 5.79
C GLY A 59 -5.57 1.21 7.20
N ALA A 60 -5.75 2.36 7.84
CA ALA A 60 -5.37 2.59 9.22
C ALA A 60 -6.43 3.40 9.95
N GLU A 61 -6.54 3.14 11.24
CA GLU A 61 -7.21 4.04 12.18
C GLU A 61 -6.13 4.88 12.83
N LEU A 62 -6.34 6.17 12.86
CA LEU A 62 -5.36 7.13 13.38
C LEU A 62 -6.05 8.08 14.34
N GLU A 63 -5.44 8.28 15.51
CA GLU A 63 -5.91 9.25 16.48
C GLU A 63 -6.02 10.65 15.85
N GLY A 64 -7.17 11.28 16.02
CA GLY A 64 -7.44 12.60 15.46
C GLY A 64 -7.98 12.59 14.03
N VAL A 65 -8.16 11.42 13.42
CA VAL A 65 -8.76 11.27 12.08
C VAL A 65 -10.02 10.43 12.19
N THR A 66 -11.16 11.03 11.87
CA THR A 66 -12.48 10.44 12.13
C THR A 66 -12.76 9.20 11.28
N ARG A 67 -12.41 9.26 9.98
CA ARG A 67 -12.73 8.21 9.01
C ARG A 67 -11.55 7.30 8.67
N GLY A 68 -10.45 7.44 9.41
CA GLY A 68 -9.25 6.67 9.15
C GLY A 68 -8.52 7.09 7.88
N ILE A 69 -7.58 6.26 7.47
CA ILE A 69 -6.69 6.51 6.34
C ILE A 69 -6.76 5.31 5.41
N GLY A 70 -6.84 5.56 4.10
CA GLY A 70 -6.70 4.54 3.07
C GLY A 70 -5.32 4.61 2.45
N PHE A 71 -4.77 3.45 2.10
CA PHE A 71 -3.51 3.36 1.36
C PHE A 71 -3.74 2.78 -0.02
N VAL A 72 -2.93 3.22 -0.97
CA VAL A 72 -2.91 2.68 -2.33
C VAL A 72 -1.47 2.35 -2.69
N LEU A 73 -1.22 1.10 -3.04
CA LEU A 73 0.06 0.68 -3.59
C LEU A 73 -0.08 0.52 -5.10
N HIS A 74 0.68 1.31 -5.85
CA HIS A 74 0.72 1.25 -7.30
C HIS A 74 1.85 0.35 -7.77
N VAL A 75 1.51 -0.62 -8.61
CA VAL A 75 2.48 -1.55 -9.21
C VAL A 75 2.39 -1.38 -10.73
N LEU A 76 3.50 -0.98 -11.36
CA LEU A 76 3.58 -0.74 -12.80
C LEU A 76 4.60 -1.69 -13.42
N GLY A 77 4.16 -2.49 -14.39
CA GLY A 77 5.04 -3.43 -15.06
C GLY A 77 5.72 -4.43 -14.12
N GLY A 78 4.99 -4.87 -13.09
CA GLY A 78 5.52 -5.79 -12.08
C GLY A 78 6.47 -5.16 -11.06
N GLN A 79 6.56 -3.83 -11.02
CA GLN A 79 7.44 -3.10 -10.09
C GLN A 79 6.62 -2.17 -9.20
N MET A 80 6.92 -2.17 -7.90
CA MET A 80 6.33 -1.18 -7.01
C MET A 80 6.80 0.21 -7.43
N SER A 81 5.85 1.13 -7.58
CA SER A 81 6.11 2.47 -8.09
C SER A 81 5.81 3.56 -7.07
N LEU A 82 4.68 3.48 -6.41
CA LEU A 82 4.17 4.56 -5.56
C LEU A 82 3.34 4.00 -4.43
N LEU A 83 3.51 4.55 -3.24
CA LEU A 83 2.61 4.33 -2.11
C LEU A 83 1.92 5.65 -1.78
N GLU A 84 0.59 5.66 -1.77
CA GLU A 84 -0.21 6.78 -1.32
C GLU A 84 -0.89 6.47 0.01
N GLY A 85 -1.02 7.50 0.86
CA GLY A 85 -1.91 7.46 2.00
C GLY A 85 -2.80 8.69 1.96
N VAL A 86 -4.10 8.52 2.17
CA VAL A 86 -5.07 9.61 2.12
C VAL A 86 -6.09 9.53 3.25
N THR A 87 -6.50 10.69 3.73
CA THR A 87 -7.69 10.83 4.58
C THR A 87 -8.93 10.96 3.70
N TYR A 88 -10.10 10.80 4.30
CA TYR A 88 -11.38 10.91 3.58
C TYR A 88 -12.04 12.26 3.93
N ASN A 89 -11.75 13.29 3.12
CA ASN A 89 -12.27 14.66 3.31
C ASN A 89 -11.89 15.29 4.67
N GLU A 90 -10.74 14.93 5.18
CA GLU A 90 -10.18 15.49 6.40
C GLU A 90 -8.74 15.94 6.16
N PRO A 91 -8.25 16.95 6.89
CA PRO A 91 -6.84 17.30 6.80
C PRO A 91 -5.98 16.20 7.42
N TRP A 92 -4.76 16.05 6.91
CA TRP A 92 -3.76 15.17 7.51
C TRP A 92 -3.37 15.74 8.88
N PRO A 93 -3.29 14.91 9.95
CA PRO A 93 -2.96 15.42 11.27
C PRO A 93 -1.54 15.95 11.34
N ALA A 94 -1.33 17.02 12.11
CA ALA A 94 -0.01 17.63 12.32
C ALA A 94 0.94 16.67 13.04
N HIS A 95 0.41 15.84 13.93
CA HIS A 95 1.18 14.84 14.67
C HIS A 95 0.51 13.49 14.55
N ILE A 96 1.33 12.45 14.34
CA ILE A 96 0.83 11.08 14.32
C ILE A 96 0.93 10.54 15.74
N GLY A 97 -0.25 10.31 16.35
CA GLY A 97 -0.35 9.66 17.64
C GLY A 97 -0.48 8.15 17.51
N THR A 98 -1.38 7.56 18.28
CA THR A 98 -1.66 6.13 18.22
C THR A 98 -2.34 5.77 16.90
N PHE A 99 -1.89 4.70 16.27
CA PHE A 99 -2.52 4.20 15.05
C PHE A 99 -2.52 2.68 15.01
N SER A 100 -3.43 2.12 14.22
CA SER A 100 -3.47 0.68 13.92
C SER A 100 -3.72 0.47 12.44
N VAL A 101 -3.09 -0.54 11.84
CA VAL A 101 -3.19 -0.87 10.43
C VAL A 101 -3.97 -2.17 10.30
N ALA A 102 -4.91 -2.22 9.34
CA ALA A 102 -5.73 -3.40 9.11
C ALA A 102 -6.08 -3.51 7.62
N TYR A 103 -6.56 -4.69 7.21
CA TYR A 103 -7.16 -4.84 5.89
C TYR A 103 -8.54 -4.19 5.86
N ILE A 104 -8.92 -3.72 4.69
CA ILE A 104 -10.29 -3.25 4.42
C ILE A 104 -11.00 -4.38 3.70
N ARG A 105 -12.04 -4.92 4.36
CA ARG A 105 -12.85 -6.01 3.84
C ARG A 105 -14.32 -5.63 3.97
N ASP A 106 -15.02 -5.60 2.85
CA ASP A 106 -16.43 -5.19 2.82
C ASP A 106 -16.69 -3.83 3.48
N GLY A 107 -15.76 -2.87 3.28
CA GLY A 107 -15.83 -1.54 3.85
C GLY A 107 -15.50 -1.44 5.34
N ARG A 108 -15.01 -2.51 5.95
CA ARG A 108 -14.68 -2.57 7.39
C ARG A 108 -13.25 -3.02 7.61
N HIS A 109 -12.66 -2.59 8.73
CA HIS A 109 -11.34 -3.04 9.14
C HIS A 109 -11.38 -4.52 9.54
N SER A 110 -10.39 -5.28 9.09
CA SER A 110 -10.28 -6.72 9.34
C SER A 110 -8.82 -7.12 9.50
N GLU A 111 -8.58 -8.10 10.38
CA GLU A 111 -7.25 -8.75 10.47
C GLU A 111 -7.03 -9.75 9.35
N VAL A 112 -8.10 -10.13 8.65
CA VAL A 112 -8.07 -11.13 7.57
C VAL A 112 -8.27 -10.43 6.24
N ARG A 113 -7.35 -10.69 5.29
CA ARG A 113 -7.44 -10.19 3.92
C ARG A 113 -8.56 -10.88 3.16
N SER A 114 -9.26 -10.12 2.30
CA SER A 114 -10.27 -10.69 1.41
C SER A 114 -9.66 -11.70 0.44
N ASP A 115 -10.38 -12.77 0.14
CA ASP A 115 -9.98 -13.77 -0.86
C ASP A 115 -9.97 -13.20 -2.28
N ASP A 116 -10.65 -12.08 -2.51
CA ASP A 116 -10.70 -11.39 -3.81
C ASP A 116 -9.33 -10.91 -4.29
N ILE A 117 -8.36 -10.79 -3.38
CA ILE A 117 -7.01 -10.37 -3.75
C ILE A 117 -6.38 -11.30 -4.81
N GLY A 118 -6.69 -12.59 -4.74
CA GLY A 118 -6.21 -13.55 -5.72
C GLY A 118 -6.69 -13.26 -7.13
N ALA A 119 -7.93 -12.79 -7.28
CA ALA A 119 -8.50 -12.42 -8.56
C ALA A 119 -7.81 -11.17 -9.17
N LEU A 120 -7.42 -10.21 -8.33
CA LEU A 120 -6.69 -9.02 -8.77
C LEU A 120 -5.28 -9.35 -9.28
N LEU A 121 -4.66 -10.35 -8.70
CA LEU A 121 -3.28 -10.74 -9.03
C LEU A 121 -3.21 -11.74 -10.19
N GLY A 122 -4.34 -12.15 -10.69
CA GLY A 122 -4.43 -13.03 -11.83
C GLY A 122 -4.38 -14.46 -11.56
#